data_4192884952c7bd7865f6a5b3f05b61f8
#
_entry.id   4192884952c7bd7865f6a5b3f05b61f8
#
_cell.length_a   1.000
_cell.length_b   1.000
_cell.length_c   1.000
_cell.angle_alpha   90.00
_cell.angle_beta   90.00
_cell.angle_gamma   90.00
#
_symmetry.space_group_name_H-M   'P 1'
#
loop_
_entity.id
_entity.type
_entity.pdbx_description
1 polymer ?
#
loop_
_entity_poly.entity_id
_entity_poly.type
_entity_poly.pdbx_seq_one_letter_code
_entity_poly.pdbx_strand_id
1 'polypeptide(L)'
;MKGTHRTTAVLLGIALAVVTACNREAGPGGGPAVALVLKTLNNPFFIEMEAGAREAADSLGLELLVQAPDREIDVEKQMQIVENLLQTDVDALLLTPSGSREIVPAVVKANQAGIPVVVVDTRIDAEALAAAGGRVQSFIGSDNVDGGRIAGQFVARALDGQGRVAVIEGIPGHETGDSRLRGFREAIAEQPGIEIVASQTANWERDQAFNVTQNILQSHPDLDALFAANDVMALGAVEAVAAAGRTGDILIVGFDAQEEALAAIRDGRMAASIAQHPREMGRLAVESAWRLLRRESVPAEQPVRIELVSESP
;
A
#
# COMPACT_ATOMS: atom_id res chain seq x y z
N MET A 1 -2.36 93.10 -25.96
CA MET A 1 -2.86 91.89 -26.60
C MET A 1 -2.56 90.76 -25.62
N LYS A 2 -3.60 90.14 -25.07
CA LYS A 2 -3.49 89.15 -23.97
C LYS A 2 -3.36 87.76 -24.54
N GLY A 3 -2.32 87.01 -24.19
CA GLY A 3 -2.13 85.59 -24.51
C GLY A 3 -2.50 84.73 -23.27
N THR A 4 -3.46 83.89 -23.42
CA THR A 4 -3.94 82.98 -22.36
C THR A 4 -3.22 81.62 -22.48
N HIS A 5 -2.43 81.26 -21.45
CA HIS A 5 -1.88 79.91 -21.30
C HIS A 5 -2.92 78.95 -20.72
N ARG A 6 -3.25 77.90 -21.47
CA ARG A 6 -4.00 76.76 -21.00
C ARG A 6 -3.07 75.66 -20.50
N THR A 7 -3.08 75.44 -19.18
CA THR A 7 -2.38 74.37 -18.54
C THR A 7 -3.28 73.09 -18.57
N THR A 8 -2.82 72.08 -19.28
CA THR A 8 -3.50 70.76 -19.33
C THR A 8 -2.97 69.90 -18.19
N ALA A 9 -3.79 69.63 -17.19
CA ALA A 9 -3.46 68.69 -16.13
C ALA A 9 -3.74 67.24 -16.62
N VAL A 10 -2.68 66.42 -16.67
CA VAL A 10 -2.78 64.98 -16.95
C VAL A 10 -3.01 64.26 -15.60
N LEU A 11 -4.22 63.75 -15.39
CA LEU A 11 -4.55 62.89 -14.27
C LEU A 11 -4.08 61.46 -14.58
N LEU A 12 -3.01 61.04 -13.90
CA LEU A 12 -2.49 59.66 -13.95
C LEU A 12 -3.33 58.80 -12.98
N GLY A 13 -4.28 58.04 -13.52
CA GLY A 13 -5.05 57.09 -12.76
C GLY A 13 -4.24 55.83 -12.44
N ILE A 14 -3.84 55.62 -11.19
CA ILE A 14 -3.26 54.36 -10.70
C ILE A 14 -4.40 53.38 -10.50
N ALA A 15 -4.55 52.41 -11.41
CA ALA A 15 -5.42 51.27 -11.22
C ALA A 15 -4.78 50.31 -10.21
N LEU A 16 -5.30 50.30 -8.98
CA LEU A 16 -4.93 49.34 -7.94
C LEU A 16 -5.65 48.02 -8.26
N ALA A 17 -4.91 47.07 -8.87
CA ALA A 17 -5.41 45.72 -9.05
C ALA A 17 -5.46 45.03 -7.68
N VAL A 18 -6.64 44.98 -7.08
CA VAL A 18 -6.90 44.16 -5.90
C VAL A 18 -6.90 42.72 -6.39
N VAL A 19 -5.79 42.01 -6.15
CA VAL A 19 -5.74 40.54 -6.25
C VAL A 19 -6.53 40.02 -5.08
N THR A 20 -7.79 39.73 -5.29
CA THR A 20 -8.61 38.91 -4.38
C THR A 20 -8.02 37.52 -4.38
N ALA A 21 -7.10 37.25 -3.44
CA ALA A 21 -6.80 35.90 -3.04
C ALA A 21 -8.14 35.33 -2.52
N CYS A 22 -8.73 34.36 -3.22
CA CYS A 22 -9.83 33.57 -2.69
C CYS A 22 -9.30 32.84 -1.45
N ASN A 23 -9.40 33.49 -0.29
CA ASN A 23 -9.39 32.79 0.96
C ASN A 23 -10.70 31.98 0.98
N ARG A 24 -10.61 30.68 0.76
CA ARG A 24 -11.69 29.76 1.09
C ARG A 24 -11.91 29.90 2.57
N GLU A 25 -13.03 30.52 2.96
CA GLU A 25 -13.46 30.49 4.35
C GLU A 25 -13.71 29.02 4.71
N ALA A 26 -12.95 28.49 5.66
CA ALA A 26 -13.23 27.19 6.25
C ALA A 26 -14.66 27.23 6.78
N GLY A 27 -15.51 26.32 6.32
CA GLY A 27 -16.84 26.14 6.85
C GLY A 27 -16.79 25.89 8.37
N PRO A 28 -17.87 26.07 9.13
CA PRO A 28 -17.84 25.97 10.57
C PRO A 28 -17.52 24.53 11.01
N GLY A 29 -16.24 24.21 11.19
CA GLY A 29 -15.74 22.98 11.84
C GLY A 29 -14.62 22.23 11.17
N GLY A 30 -14.10 22.59 9.97
CA GLY A 30 -13.14 21.71 9.29
C GLY A 30 -11.83 22.38 8.92
N GLY A 31 -10.70 21.73 9.31
CA GLY A 31 -9.41 21.91 8.68
C GLY A 31 -9.44 21.43 7.22
N PRO A 32 -8.29 21.46 6.48
CA PRO A 32 -8.22 20.90 5.14
C PRO A 32 -8.63 19.43 5.13
N ALA A 33 -9.39 19.02 4.09
CA ALA A 33 -9.91 17.65 3.95
C ALA A 33 -8.93 16.78 3.16
N VAL A 34 -8.53 15.65 3.75
CA VAL A 34 -7.63 14.68 3.14
C VAL A 34 -8.39 13.36 2.95
N ALA A 35 -8.41 12.84 1.74
CA ALA A 35 -9.00 11.54 1.45
C ALA A 35 -7.95 10.43 1.53
N LEU A 36 -8.21 9.38 2.31
CA LEU A 36 -7.45 8.14 2.32
C LEU A 36 -8.29 7.06 1.64
N VAL A 37 -7.82 6.58 0.49
CA VAL A 37 -8.48 5.50 -0.25
C VAL A 37 -7.63 4.25 -0.14
N LEU A 38 -8.13 3.26 0.60
CA LEU A 38 -7.50 1.97 0.86
C LEU A 38 -7.98 0.91 -0.14
N LYS A 39 -7.35 -0.27 -0.13
CA LYS A 39 -7.77 -1.41 -0.97
C LYS A 39 -9.01 -2.11 -0.39
N THR A 40 -9.11 -2.20 0.92
CA THR A 40 -10.22 -2.80 1.67
C THR A 40 -10.11 -2.44 3.15
N LEU A 41 -11.19 -2.63 3.90
CA LEU A 41 -11.19 -2.59 5.38
C LEU A 41 -11.43 -3.98 6.00
N ASN A 42 -11.36 -5.05 5.18
CA ASN A 42 -11.47 -6.42 5.65
C ASN A 42 -10.12 -7.06 6.00
N ASN A 43 -9.00 -6.39 5.68
CA ASN A 43 -7.65 -6.82 6.01
C ASN A 43 -7.10 -5.96 7.16
N PRO A 44 -6.69 -6.58 8.30
CA PRO A 44 -6.13 -5.86 9.46
C PRO A 44 -4.96 -4.93 9.13
N PHE A 45 -4.19 -5.22 8.09
CA PHE A 45 -3.11 -4.36 7.62
C PHE A 45 -3.60 -2.93 7.30
N PHE A 46 -4.72 -2.81 6.58
CA PHE A 46 -5.27 -1.51 6.23
C PHE A 46 -6.02 -0.84 7.37
N ILE A 47 -6.57 -1.61 8.32
CA ILE A 47 -7.16 -1.07 9.56
C ILE A 47 -6.07 -0.38 10.41
N GLU A 48 -4.89 -1.00 10.54
CA GLU A 48 -3.76 -0.38 11.25
C GLU A 48 -3.21 0.85 10.50
N MET A 49 -3.20 0.84 9.18
CA MET A 49 -2.83 2.01 8.37
C MET A 49 -3.80 3.16 8.58
N GLU A 50 -5.12 2.88 8.55
CA GLU A 50 -6.16 3.86 8.88
C GLU A 50 -5.97 4.44 10.27
N ALA A 51 -5.70 3.60 11.29
CA ALA A 51 -5.51 4.04 12.66
C ALA A 51 -4.35 5.05 12.77
N GLY A 52 -3.20 4.77 12.15
CA GLY A 52 -2.07 5.71 12.12
C GLY A 52 -2.38 7.00 11.37
N ALA A 53 -3.15 6.91 10.27
CA ALA A 53 -3.58 8.08 9.52
C ALA A 53 -4.55 8.96 10.34
N ARG A 54 -5.51 8.37 11.07
CA ARG A 54 -6.44 9.11 11.94
C ARG A 54 -5.72 9.83 13.08
N GLU A 55 -4.80 9.15 13.76
CA GLU A 55 -4.01 9.76 14.84
C GLU A 55 -3.21 10.99 14.34
N ALA A 56 -2.62 10.88 13.15
CA ALA A 56 -1.90 12.00 12.55
C ALA A 56 -2.84 13.13 12.12
N ALA A 57 -3.98 12.82 11.51
CA ALA A 57 -4.96 13.81 11.07
C ALA A 57 -5.51 14.60 12.27
N ASP A 58 -5.89 13.91 13.34
CA ASP A 58 -6.38 14.54 14.58
C ASP A 58 -5.31 15.48 15.17
N SER A 59 -4.05 15.05 15.21
CA SER A 59 -2.97 15.86 15.76
C SER A 59 -2.64 17.11 14.94
N LEU A 60 -2.90 17.07 13.62
CA LEU A 60 -2.61 18.15 12.68
C LEU A 60 -3.82 19.02 12.34
N GLY A 61 -5.00 18.68 12.89
CA GLY A 61 -6.26 19.40 12.66
C GLY A 61 -6.77 19.26 11.23
N LEU A 62 -6.56 18.09 10.60
CA LEU A 62 -7.06 17.73 9.28
C LEU A 62 -8.37 16.94 9.39
N GLU A 63 -9.28 17.14 8.45
CA GLU A 63 -10.41 16.24 8.26
C GLU A 63 -9.95 15.03 7.43
N LEU A 64 -10.10 13.81 7.96
CA LEU A 64 -9.72 12.58 7.24
C LEU A 64 -10.94 11.80 6.78
N LEU A 65 -11.12 11.72 5.47
CA LEU A 65 -12.16 10.93 4.81
C LEU A 65 -11.56 9.59 4.38
N VAL A 66 -12.00 8.48 5.01
CA VAL A 66 -11.51 7.14 4.67
C VAL A 66 -12.57 6.40 3.87
N GLN A 67 -12.16 5.86 2.72
CA GLN A 67 -13.01 5.00 1.88
C GLN A 67 -12.21 3.82 1.32
N ALA A 68 -12.90 2.71 1.09
CA ALA A 68 -12.33 1.52 0.49
C ALA A 68 -13.41 0.71 -0.24
N PRO A 69 -13.09 -0.07 -1.27
CA PRO A 69 -13.95 -1.13 -1.77
C PRO A 69 -14.05 -2.28 -0.77
N ASP A 70 -14.97 -3.21 -1.01
CA ASP A 70 -15.15 -4.38 -0.15
C ASP A 70 -13.99 -5.38 -0.27
N ARG A 71 -13.35 -5.49 -1.42
CA ARG A 71 -12.28 -6.45 -1.71
C ARG A 71 -11.11 -5.79 -2.42
N GLU A 72 -9.88 -6.29 -2.18
CA GLU A 72 -8.66 -5.77 -2.79
C GLU A 72 -8.65 -5.85 -4.32
N ILE A 73 -9.38 -6.80 -4.90
CA ILE A 73 -9.49 -7.00 -6.35
C ILE A 73 -10.45 -6.00 -7.04
N ASP A 74 -11.26 -5.25 -6.29
CA ASP A 74 -12.32 -4.40 -6.84
C ASP A 74 -11.77 -3.03 -7.32
N VAL A 75 -10.85 -3.07 -8.29
CA VAL A 75 -10.17 -1.87 -8.84
C VAL A 75 -11.15 -0.85 -9.39
N GLU A 76 -12.16 -1.29 -10.13
CA GLU A 76 -13.18 -0.39 -10.71
C GLU A 76 -13.94 0.36 -9.61
N LYS A 77 -14.26 -0.33 -8.51
CA LYS A 77 -14.91 0.30 -7.37
C LYS A 77 -14.01 1.34 -6.70
N GLN A 78 -12.71 1.04 -6.56
CA GLN A 78 -11.74 1.99 -6.03
C GLN A 78 -11.64 3.23 -6.94
N MET A 79 -11.59 3.05 -8.26
CA MET A 79 -11.60 4.17 -9.21
C MET A 79 -12.85 5.05 -9.05
N GLN A 80 -14.03 4.46 -8.92
CA GLN A 80 -15.28 5.20 -8.69
C GLN A 80 -15.23 5.98 -7.37
N ILE A 81 -14.68 5.39 -6.31
CA ILE A 81 -14.47 6.07 -5.01
C ILE A 81 -13.60 7.31 -5.20
N VAL A 82 -12.46 7.18 -5.87
CA VAL A 82 -11.57 8.32 -6.14
C VAL A 82 -12.31 9.39 -6.96
N GLU A 83 -12.98 9.00 -8.05
CA GLU A 83 -13.73 9.94 -8.90
C GLU A 83 -14.83 10.70 -8.12
N ASN A 84 -15.54 10.02 -7.23
CA ASN A 84 -16.54 10.65 -6.37
C ASN A 84 -15.90 11.64 -5.39
N LEU A 85 -14.79 11.26 -4.76
CA LEU A 85 -14.06 12.14 -3.85
C LEU A 85 -13.53 13.40 -4.55
N LEU A 86 -13.11 13.28 -5.80
CA LEU A 86 -12.68 14.44 -6.62
C LEU A 86 -13.82 15.42 -6.95
N GLN A 87 -15.09 15.04 -6.75
CA GLN A 87 -16.25 15.95 -6.87
C GLN A 87 -16.59 16.65 -5.56
N THR A 88 -15.91 16.30 -4.48
CA THR A 88 -16.05 16.92 -3.16
C THR A 88 -14.90 17.90 -2.90
N ASP A 89 -14.92 18.57 -1.74
CA ASP A 89 -13.91 19.56 -1.38
C ASP A 89 -12.66 18.92 -0.74
N VAL A 90 -12.12 17.82 -1.32
CA VAL A 90 -10.87 17.22 -0.84
C VAL A 90 -9.67 18.03 -1.33
N ASP A 91 -8.71 18.24 -0.44
CA ASP A 91 -7.50 19.02 -0.69
C ASP A 91 -6.28 18.14 -1.03
N ALA A 92 -6.27 16.87 -0.63
CA ALA A 92 -5.22 15.91 -0.95
C ALA A 92 -5.78 14.47 -1.02
N LEU A 93 -5.15 13.62 -1.83
CA LEU A 93 -5.46 12.20 -1.99
C LEU A 93 -4.31 11.33 -1.51
N LEU A 94 -4.57 10.49 -0.51
CA LEU A 94 -3.71 9.38 -0.07
C LEU A 94 -4.29 8.11 -0.67
N LEU A 95 -3.52 7.39 -1.47
CA LEU A 95 -4.02 6.28 -2.26
C LEU A 95 -3.18 5.02 -2.07
N THR A 96 -3.84 3.94 -1.66
CA THR A 96 -3.26 2.59 -1.67
C THR A 96 -3.86 1.83 -2.86
N PRO A 97 -3.18 1.75 -4.01
CA PRO A 97 -3.76 1.22 -5.24
C PRO A 97 -4.20 -0.24 -5.16
N SER A 98 -5.44 -0.52 -5.58
CA SER A 98 -5.94 -1.89 -5.81
C SER A 98 -5.46 -2.48 -7.15
N GLY A 99 -4.87 -1.69 -8.03
CA GLY A 99 -4.24 -2.10 -9.27
C GLY A 99 -3.16 -1.11 -9.64
N SER A 100 -1.93 -1.61 -9.86
CA SER A 100 -0.77 -0.75 -10.10
C SER A 100 -0.87 0.04 -11.41
N ARG A 101 -1.50 -0.52 -12.43
CA ARG A 101 -1.65 0.09 -13.76
C ARG A 101 -3.03 0.68 -13.97
N GLU A 102 -4.05 0.00 -13.51
CA GLU A 102 -5.46 0.32 -13.72
C GLU A 102 -5.87 1.62 -13.03
N ILE A 103 -5.23 1.97 -11.91
CA ILE A 103 -5.55 3.18 -11.14
C ILE A 103 -5.03 4.48 -11.79
N VAL A 104 -4.13 4.39 -12.77
CA VAL A 104 -3.48 5.55 -13.42
C VAL A 104 -4.48 6.62 -13.89
N PRO A 105 -5.61 6.29 -14.55
CA PRO A 105 -6.59 7.30 -14.96
C PRO A 105 -7.15 8.13 -13.80
N ALA A 106 -7.38 7.52 -12.63
CA ALA A 106 -7.87 8.21 -11.44
C ALA A 106 -6.83 9.20 -10.89
N VAL A 107 -5.54 8.81 -10.89
CA VAL A 107 -4.43 9.69 -10.49
C VAL A 107 -4.31 10.88 -11.45
N VAL A 108 -4.41 10.66 -12.75
CA VAL A 108 -4.37 11.73 -13.75
C VAL A 108 -5.53 12.72 -13.54
N LYS A 109 -6.75 12.23 -13.25
CA LYS A 109 -7.89 13.09 -12.91
C LYS A 109 -7.63 13.94 -11.66
N ALA A 110 -7.08 13.35 -10.60
CA ALA A 110 -6.68 14.09 -9.40
C ALA A 110 -5.67 15.20 -9.72
N ASN A 111 -4.66 14.88 -10.53
CA ASN A 111 -3.67 15.87 -10.97
C ASN A 111 -4.28 17.01 -11.79
N GLN A 112 -5.24 16.71 -12.68
CA GLN A 112 -5.97 17.72 -13.47
C GLN A 112 -6.82 18.64 -12.59
N ALA A 113 -7.38 18.10 -11.50
CA ALA A 113 -8.08 18.87 -10.48
C ALA A 113 -7.15 19.69 -9.55
N GLY A 114 -5.83 19.54 -9.72
CA GLY A 114 -4.84 20.22 -8.85
C GLY A 114 -4.66 19.59 -7.49
N ILE A 115 -5.22 18.39 -7.26
CA ILE A 115 -5.16 17.66 -5.99
C ILE A 115 -3.84 16.87 -5.93
N PRO A 116 -2.96 17.10 -4.92
CA PRO A 116 -1.76 16.32 -4.74
C PRO A 116 -2.08 14.87 -4.36
N VAL A 117 -1.28 13.93 -4.90
CA VAL A 117 -1.46 12.49 -4.66
C VAL A 117 -0.24 11.93 -3.96
N VAL A 118 -0.44 11.31 -2.79
CA VAL A 118 0.57 10.50 -2.09
C VAL A 118 0.16 9.04 -2.22
N VAL A 119 1.07 8.21 -2.70
CA VAL A 119 0.83 6.76 -2.88
C VAL A 119 1.42 6.01 -1.69
N VAL A 120 0.66 5.05 -1.17
CA VAL A 120 1.01 4.29 0.03
C VAL A 120 0.97 2.80 -0.29
N ASP A 121 1.88 2.01 0.29
CA ASP A 121 1.98 0.55 0.24
C ASP A 121 2.28 -0.02 -1.16
N THR A 122 1.40 0.20 -2.12
CA THR A 122 1.51 -0.38 -3.46
C THR A 122 1.88 0.67 -4.49
N ARG A 123 2.93 0.42 -5.26
CA ARG A 123 3.38 1.34 -6.30
C ARG A 123 2.43 1.36 -7.49
N ILE A 124 2.32 2.52 -8.09
CA ILE A 124 1.71 2.69 -9.42
C ILE A 124 2.77 2.34 -10.46
N ASP A 125 2.34 1.70 -11.55
CA ASP A 125 3.19 1.43 -12.71
C ASP A 125 3.78 2.75 -13.26
N ALA A 126 5.10 2.89 -13.11
CA ALA A 126 5.80 4.15 -13.42
C ALA A 126 5.75 4.46 -14.93
N GLU A 127 5.79 3.45 -15.79
CA GLU A 127 5.72 3.61 -17.24
C GLU A 127 4.34 4.08 -17.68
N ALA A 128 3.29 3.42 -17.20
CA ALA A 128 1.90 3.79 -17.47
C ALA A 128 1.57 5.19 -16.94
N LEU A 129 2.03 5.52 -15.72
CA LEU A 129 1.84 6.83 -15.12
C LEU A 129 2.50 7.93 -15.96
N ALA A 130 3.76 7.72 -16.34
CA ALA A 130 4.51 8.67 -17.17
C ALA A 130 3.88 8.85 -18.57
N ALA A 131 3.48 7.74 -19.21
CA ALA A 131 2.81 7.76 -20.52
C ALA A 131 1.47 8.53 -20.48
N ALA A 132 0.75 8.47 -19.37
CA ALA A 132 -0.51 9.19 -19.16
C ALA A 132 -0.30 10.65 -18.68
N GLY A 133 0.95 11.10 -18.46
CA GLY A 133 1.27 12.42 -17.93
C GLY A 133 0.87 12.61 -16.47
N GLY A 134 0.69 11.51 -15.73
CA GLY A 134 0.36 11.52 -14.32
C GLY A 134 1.56 11.78 -13.42
N ARG A 135 1.29 12.18 -12.18
CA ARG A 135 2.32 12.48 -11.16
C ARG A 135 1.85 12.04 -9.79
N VAL A 136 2.79 11.53 -8.99
CA VAL A 136 2.64 11.34 -7.55
C VAL A 136 3.71 12.18 -6.83
N GLN A 137 3.37 12.74 -5.68
CA GLN A 137 4.27 13.60 -4.92
C GLN A 137 5.20 12.82 -4.03
N SER A 138 4.75 11.66 -3.54
CA SER A 138 5.52 10.78 -2.67
C SER A 138 5.00 9.36 -2.76
N PHE A 139 5.88 8.39 -2.59
CA PHE A 139 5.56 7.00 -2.30
C PHE A 139 6.03 6.65 -0.89
N ILE A 140 5.18 5.97 -0.12
CA ILE A 140 5.46 5.51 1.25
C ILE A 140 5.18 4.01 1.30
N GLY A 141 6.17 3.20 1.61
CA GLY A 141 5.98 1.75 1.65
C GLY A 141 7.25 0.97 1.95
N SER A 142 7.10 -0.34 2.04
CA SER A 142 8.17 -1.28 2.30
C SER A 142 8.93 -1.67 1.04
N ASP A 143 10.18 -2.14 1.19
CA ASP A 143 10.89 -2.84 0.12
C ASP A 143 10.40 -4.30 0.05
N ASN A 144 9.40 -4.53 -0.80
CA ASN A 144 8.77 -5.85 -0.96
C ASN A 144 9.71 -6.90 -1.56
N VAL A 145 10.71 -6.49 -2.36
CA VAL A 145 11.73 -7.41 -2.88
C VAL A 145 12.64 -7.88 -1.76
N ASP A 146 13.09 -6.94 -0.91
CA ASP A 146 13.90 -7.28 0.26
C ASP A 146 13.14 -8.17 1.24
N GLY A 147 11.86 -7.87 1.49
CA GLY A 147 11.00 -8.69 2.34
C GLY A 147 10.85 -10.13 1.82
N GLY A 148 10.60 -10.27 0.52
CA GLY A 148 10.57 -11.59 -0.13
C GLY A 148 11.89 -12.34 -0.02
N ARG A 149 13.01 -11.62 -0.19
CA ARG A 149 14.35 -12.20 -0.05
C ARG A 149 14.63 -12.66 1.39
N ILE A 150 14.26 -11.87 2.38
CA ILE A 150 14.36 -12.25 3.82
C ILE A 150 13.56 -13.52 4.09
N ALA A 151 12.32 -13.63 3.59
CA ALA A 151 11.48 -14.82 3.72
C ALA A 151 12.15 -16.06 3.06
N GLY A 152 12.65 -15.92 1.84
CA GLY A 152 13.34 -16.99 1.12
C GLY A 152 14.62 -17.46 1.84
N GLN A 153 15.43 -16.53 2.34
CA GLN A 153 16.62 -16.83 3.13
C GLN A 153 16.28 -17.53 4.45
N PHE A 154 15.16 -17.15 5.09
CA PHE A 154 14.69 -17.85 6.29
C PHE A 154 14.31 -19.29 5.96
N VAL A 155 13.50 -19.52 4.93
CA VAL A 155 13.10 -20.87 4.47
C VAL A 155 14.35 -21.70 4.13
N ALA A 156 15.28 -21.12 3.37
CA ALA A 156 16.50 -21.81 2.96
C ALA A 156 17.34 -22.28 4.16
N ARG A 157 17.49 -21.44 5.17
CA ARG A 157 18.19 -21.82 6.42
C ARG A 157 17.45 -22.87 7.22
N ALA A 158 16.13 -22.74 7.36
CA ALA A 158 15.31 -23.66 8.15
C ALA A 158 15.24 -25.06 7.53
N LEU A 159 15.42 -25.17 6.21
CA LEU A 159 15.47 -26.43 5.47
C LEU A 159 16.91 -26.94 5.21
N ASP A 160 17.92 -26.35 5.82
CA ASP A 160 19.34 -26.71 5.58
C ASP A 160 19.71 -26.74 4.08
N GLY A 161 19.10 -25.87 3.28
CA GLY A 161 19.33 -25.74 1.85
C GLY A 161 18.75 -26.85 0.98
N GLN A 162 17.85 -27.69 1.47
CA GLN A 162 17.23 -28.80 0.73
C GLN A 162 15.76 -28.94 1.07
N GLY A 163 14.90 -29.16 0.06
CA GLY A 163 13.47 -29.38 0.31
C GLY A 163 12.57 -28.92 -0.84
N ARG A 164 11.27 -29.14 -0.65
CA ARG A 164 10.22 -28.81 -1.61
C ARG A 164 9.33 -27.71 -1.04
N VAL A 165 9.23 -26.60 -1.77
CA VAL A 165 8.59 -25.38 -1.33
C VAL A 165 7.42 -25.04 -2.25
N ALA A 166 6.29 -24.63 -1.67
CA ALA A 166 5.19 -24.02 -2.41
C ALA A 166 5.08 -22.53 -2.13
N VAL A 167 4.50 -21.80 -3.09
CA VAL A 167 4.24 -20.36 -2.97
C VAL A 167 2.76 -20.10 -3.21
N ILE A 168 2.14 -19.33 -2.29
CA ILE A 168 0.80 -18.78 -2.46
C ILE A 168 0.94 -17.32 -2.79
N GLU A 169 0.59 -16.99 -4.04
CA GLU A 169 0.74 -15.66 -4.61
C GLU A 169 -0.47 -14.78 -4.31
N GLY A 170 -0.27 -13.46 -4.31
CA GLY A 170 -1.33 -12.47 -4.29
C GLY A 170 -2.05 -12.35 -5.64
N ILE A 171 -2.68 -11.18 -5.88
CA ILE A 171 -3.30 -10.87 -7.17
C ILE A 171 -2.19 -10.66 -8.21
N PRO A 172 -2.21 -11.38 -9.34
CA PRO A 172 -1.22 -11.23 -10.41
C PRO A 172 -1.18 -9.79 -10.95
N GLY A 173 0.01 -9.24 -11.16
CA GLY A 173 0.21 -7.87 -11.63
C GLY A 173 0.15 -6.79 -10.54
N HIS A 174 -0.12 -7.16 -9.30
CA HIS A 174 0.07 -6.26 -8.15
C HIS A 174 1.54 -6.17 -7.79
N GLU A 175 2.09 -4.96 -7.82
CA GLU A 175 3.52 -4.72 -7.60
C GLU A 175 4.02 -5.32 -6.28
N THR A 176 3.25 -5.20 -5.17
CA THR A 176 3.62 -5.76 -3.87
C THR A 176 3.78 -7.27 -3.92
N GLY A 177 2.82 -8.00 -4.50
CA GLY A 177 2.85 -9.46 -4.64
C GLY A 177 3.99 -9.92 -5.54
N ASP A 178 4.08 -9.35 -6.73
CA ASP A 178 5.10 -9.69 -7.72
C ASP A 178 6.52 -9.43 -7.19
N SER A 179 6.70 -8.35 -6.42
CA SER A 179 7.99 -8.01 -5.80
C SER A 179 8.37 -8.95 -4.66
N ARG A 180 7.43 -9.32 -3.76
CA ARG A 180 7.67 -10.34 -2.71
C ARG A 180 8.06 -11.67 -3.34
N LEU A 181 7.34 -12.07 -4.37
CA LEU A 181 7.59 -13.32 -5.08
C LEU A 181 8.94 -13.32 -5.78
N ARG A 182 9.32 -12.21 -6.42
CA ARG A 182 10.64 -12.04 -7.06
C ARG A 182 11.76 -12.21 -6.03
N GLY A 183 11.72 -11.47 -4.92
CA GLY A 183 12.76 -11.55 -3.88
C GLY A 183 12.84 -12.94 -3.25
N PHE A 184 11.71 -13.60 -3.01
CA PHE A 184 11.68 -14.99 -2.52
C PHE A 184 12.35 -15.96 -3.50
N ARG A 185 11.97 -15.90 -4.79
CA ARG A 185 12.56 -16.76 -5.84
C ARG A 185 14.06 -16.53 -6.02
N GLU A 186 14.50 -15.27 -5.95
CA GLU A 186 15.94 -14.93 -6.01
C GLU A 186 16.71 -15.62 -4.87
N ALA A 187 16.21 -15.53 -3.63
CA ALA A 187 16.86 -16.17 -2.48
C ALA A 187 16.86 -17.71 -2.58
N ILE A 188 15.77 -18.32 -3.02
CA ILE A 188 15.67 -19.77 -3.20
C ILE A 188 16.59 -20.25 -4.33
N ALA A 189 16.75 -19.48 -5.40
CA ALA A 189 17.64 -19.85 -6.52
C ALA A 189 19.12 -19.96 -6.12
N GLU A 190 19.53 -19.37 -5.00
CA GLU A 190 20.88 -19.52 -4.44
C GLU A 190 21.08 -20.89 -3.77
N GLN A 191 20.02 -21.69 -3.61
CA GLN A 191 20.01 -23.00 -2.93
C GLN A 191 19.58 -24.11 -3.91
N PRO A 192 20.51 -24.73 -4.65
CA PRO A 192 20.17 -25.72 -5.67
C PRO A 192 19.43 -26.97 -5.15
N GLY A 193 19.46 -27.22 -3.84
CA GLY A 193 18.75 -28.32 -3.19
C GLY A 193 17.28 -28.01 -2.87
N ILE A 194 16.82 -26.76 -3.07
CA ILE A 194 15.42 -26.38 -2.84
C ILE A 194 14.69 -26.24 -4.17
N GLU A 195 13.56 -26.96 -4.29
CA GLU A 195 12.69 -26.92 -5.46
C GLU A 195 11.38 -26.16 -5.14
N ILE A 196 10.99 -25.17 -5.94
CA ILE A 196 9.65 -24.58 -5.90
C ILE A 196 8.73 -25.48 -6.74
N VAL A 197 7.93 -26.32 -6.07
CA VAL A 197 7.09 -27.35 -6.70
C VAL A 197 5.72 -26.83 -7.12
N ALA A 198 5.27 -25.73 -6.53
CA ALA A 198 4.01 -25.08 -6.87
C ALA A 198 4.08 -23.58 -6.59
N SER A 199 3.42 -22.78 -7.44
CA SER A 199 3.26 -21.36 -7.26
C SER A 199 1.88 -20.99 -7.81
N GLN A 200 0.92 -20.64 -6.93
CA GLN A 200 -0.48 -20.44 -7.28
C GLN A 200 -1.06 -19.22 -6.57
N THR A 201 -1.90 -18.45 -7.29
CA THR A 201 -2.58 -17.30 -6.70
C THR A 201 -3.73 -17.70 -5.80
N ALA A 202 -3.91 -16.95 -4.70
CA ALA A 202 -5.09 -16.97 -3.85
C ALA A 202 -5.68 -15.56 -3.65
N ASN A 203 -5.28 -14.58 -4.49
CA ASN A 203 -5.89 -13.26 -4.61
C ASN A 203 -6.02 -12.48 -3.30
N TRP A 204 -5.09 -12.67 -2.34
CA TRP A 204 -5.08 -12.12 -0.98
C TRP A 204 -6.19 -12.65 -0.06
N GLU A 205 -6.92 -13.68 -0.49
CA GLU A 205 -8.10 -14.20 0.21
C GLU A 205 -7.79 -15.49 0.99
N ARG A 206 -8.23 -15.55 2.25
CA ARG A 206 -7.96 -16.68 3.17
C ARG A 206 -8.59 -18.01 2.71
N ASP A 207 -9.84 -17.95 2.26
CA ASP A 207 -10.58 -19.11 1.79
C ASP A 207 -10.00 -19.69 0.49
N GLN A 208 -9.54 -18.81 -0.42
CA GLN A 208 -8.85 -19.24 -1.63
C GLN A 208 -7.49 -19.87 -1.30
N ALA A 209 -6.73 -19.30 -0.35
CA ALA A 209 -5.47 -19.88 0.10
C ALA A 209 -5.65 -21.23 0.77
N PHE A 210 -6.72 -21.41 1.56
CA PHE A 210 -7.09 -22.72 2.09
C PHE A 210 -7.28 -23.76 0.99
N ASN A 211 -8.11 -23.44 -0.02
CA ASN A 211 -8.40 -24.35 -1.12
C ASN A 211 -7.15 -24.66 -1.99
N VAL A 212 -6.37 -23.63 -2.30
CA VAL A 212 -5.09 -23.78 -3.03
C VAL A 212 -4.13 -24.66 -2.26
N THR A 213 -3.99 -24.45 -0.96
CA THR A 213 -3.10 -25.27 -0.12
C THR A 213 -3.55 -26.73 -0.07
N GLN A 214 -4.85 -27.01 0.06
CA GLN A 214 -5.36 -28.37 0.00
C GLN A 214 -4.98 -29.09 -1.31
N ASN A 215 -5.12 -28.41 -2.44
CA ASN A 215 -4.74 -28.94 -3.76
C ASN A 215 -3.23 -29.19 -3.86
N ILE A 216 -2.41 -28.28 -3.32
CA ILE A 216 -0.95 -28.43 -3.27
C ILE A 216 -0.56 -29.64 -2.43
N LEU A 217 -1.15 -29.81 -1.23
CA LEU A 217 -0.86 -30.95 -0.34
C LEU A 217 -1.23 -32.30 -0.95
N GLN A 218 -2.30 -32.35 -1.75
CA GLN A 218 -2.69 -33.56 -2.48
C GLN A 218 -1.69 -33.89 -3.61
N SER A 219 -1.21 -32.88 -4.32
CA SER A 219 -0.30 -33.05 -5.46
C SER A 219 1.16 -33.24 -5.03
N HIS A 220 1.53 -32.69 -3.87
CA HIS A 220 2.87 -32.69 -3.31
C HIS A 220 2.83 -33.12 -1.83
N PRO A 221 2.61 -34.42 -1.55
CA PRO A 221 2.50 -34.93 -0.18
C PRO A 221 3.80 -34.82 0.62
N ASP A 222 4.92 -34.61 -0.04
CA ASP A 222 6.27 -34.42 0.47
C ASP A 222 6.67 -32.93 0.54
N LEU A 223 5.71 -32.02 0.62
CA LEU A 223 5.97 -30.58 0.80
C LEU A 223 6.61 -30.30 2.16
N ASP A 224 7.70 -29.52 2.19
CA ASP A 224 8.45 -29.15 3.39
C ASP A 224 8.13 -27.74 3.88
N ALA A 225 7.91 -26.80 2.95
CA ALA A 225 7.63 -25.40 3.30
C ALA A 225 6.61 -24.73 2.37
N LEU A 226 5.99 -23.67 2.87
CA LEU A 226 5.07 -22.83 2.15
C LEU A 226 5.33 -21.36 2.47
N PHE A 227 5.55 -20.54 1.44
CA PHE A 227 5.56 -19.10 1.54
C PHE A 227 4.23 -18.54 1.02
N ALA A 228 3.51 -17.78 1.83
CA ALA A 228 2.35 -17.02 1.42
C ALA A 228 2.71 -15.52 1.37
N ALA A 229 2.32 -14.86 0.29
CA ALA A 229 2.69 -13.47 0.04
C ALA A 229 2.03 -12.47 1.02
N ASN A 230 1.06 -12.90 1.86
CA ASN A 230 0.59 -12.17 3.04
C ASN A 230 0.09 -13.13 4.14
N ASP A 231 -0.15 -12.60 5.35
CA ASP A 231 -0.60 -13.38 6.50
C ASP A 231 -2.04 -13.87 6.38
N VAL A 232 -2.92 -13.13 5.69
CA VAL A 232 -4.30 -13.57 5.45
C VAL A 232 -4.30 -14.91 4.70
N MET A 233 -3.46 -15.03 3.67
CA MET A 233 -3.29 -16.28 2.93
C MET A 233 -2.49 -17.33 3.73
N ALA A 234 -1.47 -16.91 4.49
CA ALA A 234 -0.71 -17.83 5.35
C ALA A 234 -1.61 -18.51 6.38
N LEU A 235 -2.55 -17.78 6.98
CA LEU A 235 -3.52 -18.33 7.93
C LEU A 235 -4.49 -19.30 7.26
N GLY A 236 -4.90 -19.06 6.01
CA GLY A 236 -5.64 -20.03 5.21
C GLY A 236 -4.85 -21.33 4.96
N ALA A 237 -3.53 -21.17 4.70
CA ALA A 237 -2.63 -22.32 4.57
C ALA A 237 -2.48 -23.10 5.89
N VAL A 238 -2.36 -22.40 7.03
CA VAL A 238 -2.33 -23.03 8.37
C VAL A 238 -3.56 -23.91 8.61
N GLU A 239 -4.75 -23.41 8.27
CA GLU A 239 -6.00 -24.17 8.39
C GLU A 239 -6.01 -25.41 7.50
N ALA A 240 -5.55 -25.30 6.26
CA ALA A 240 -5.48 -26.42 5.33
C ALA A 240 -4.49 -27.51 5.78
N VAL A 241 -3.32 -27.09 6.27
CA VAL A 241 -2.29 -27.99 6.84
C VAL A 241 -2.81 -28.69 8.09
N ALA A 242 -3.54 -27.97 8.96
CA ALA A 242 -4.17 -28.54 10.15
C ALA A 242 -5.27 -29.55 9.76
N ALA A 243 -6.12 -29.23 8.78
CA ALA A 243 -7.14 -30.15 8.27
C ALA A 243 -6.55 -31.45 7.66
N ALA A 244 -5.33 -31.36 7.11
CA ALA A 244 -4.57 -32.49 6.60
C ALA A 244 -3.83 -33.29 7.70
N GLY A 245 -3.88 -32.84 8.97
CA GLY A 245 -3.17 -33.46 10.09
C GLY A 245 -1.66 -33.29 10.07
N ARG A 246 -1.16 -32.25 9.40
CA ARG A 246 0.27 -32.02 9.17
C ARG A 246 0.81 -30.76 9.89
N THR A 247 0.10 -30.34 10.94
CA THR A 247 0.56 -29.20 11.77
C THR A 247 1.94 -29.49 12.35
N GLY A 248 2.89 -28.57 12.13
CA GLY A 248 4.28 -28.73 12.56
C GLY A 248 5.19 -29.48 11.60
N ASP A 249 4.63 -30.17 10.59
CA ASP A 249 5.42 -30.87 9.55
C ASP A 249 5.83 -29.94 8.40
N ILE A 250 5.08 -28.85 8.18
CA ILE A 250 5.29 -27.91 7.08
C ILE A 250 5.62 -26.54 7.64
N LEU A 251 6.75 -25.99 7.22
CA LEU A 251 7.20 -24.65 7.56
C LEU A 251 6.33 -23.61 6.82
N ILE A 252 5.54 -22.84 7.52
CA ILE A 252 4.69 -21.78 6.92
C ILE A 252 5.27 -20.41 7.25
N VAL A 253 5.53 -19.60 6.20
CA VAL A 253 6.02 -18.23 6.30
C VAL A 253 5.02 -17.29 5.65
N GLY A 254 4.66 -16.23 6.37
CA GLY A 254 3.76 -15.19 5.93
C GLY A 254 4.45 -13.84 5.69
N PHE A 255 3.63 -12.81 5.56
CA PHE A 255 4.07 -11.42 5.39
C PHE A 255 3.00 -10.50 6.00
N ASP A 256 3.37 -9.48 6.74
CA ASP A 256 2.64 -8.39 7.42
C ASP A 256 2.77 -8.44 8.96
N ALA A 257 3.07 -9.60 9.56
CA ALA A 257 3.12 -9.85 11.00
C ALA A 257 1.83 -9.39 11.73
N GLN A 258 0.67 -9.76 11.18
CA GLN A 258 -0.63 -9.49 11.79
C GLN A 258 -0.79 -10.25 13.11
N GLU A 259 -1.60 -9.73 14.04
CA GLU A 259 -1.72 -10.32 15.39
C GLU A 259 -2.12 -11.81 15.37
N GLU A 260 -3.02 -12.22 14.45
CA GLU A 260 -3.40 -13.62 14.31
C GLU A 260 -2.23 -14.50 13.82
N ALA A 261 -1.41 -13.98 12.90
CA ALA A 261 -0.20 -14.66 12.44
C ALA A 261 0.87 -14.73 13.54
N LEU A 262 1.05 -13.65 14.31
CA LEU A 262 1.93 -13.65 15.48
C LEU A 262 1.47 -14.67 16.53
N ALA A 263 0.16 -14.82 16.74
CA ALA A 263 -0.37 -15.87 17.60
C ALA A 263 -0.09 -17.27 17.01
N ALA A 264 -0.23 -17.45 15.70
CA ALA A 264 0.09 -18.71 15.03
C ALA A 264 1.58 -19.06 15.11
N ILE A 265 2.47 -18.07 15.10
CA ILE A 265 3.92 -18.25 15.31
C ILE A 265 4.16 -18.72 16.76
N ARG A 266 3.62 -18.01 17.76
CA ARG A 266 3.74 -18.40 19.19
C ARG A 266 3.21 -19.81 19.49
N ASP A 267 2.18 -20.24 18.74
CA ASP A 267 1.59 -21.58 18.87
C ASP A 267 2.33 -22.65 18.05
N GLY A 268 3.39 -22.32 17.33
CA GLY A 268 4.15 -23.23 16.46
C GLY A 268 3.38 -23.68 15.20
N ARG A 269 2.31 -22.98 14.80
CA ARG A 269 1.53 -23.25 13.58
C ARG A 269 2.05 -22.51 12.34
N MET A 270 2.79 -21.42 12.56
CA MET A 270 3.60 -20.70 11.56
C MET A 270 5.03 -20.60 12.07
N ALA A 271 5.98 -20.55 11.15
CA ALA A 271 7.39 -20.43 11.48
C ALA A 271 7.84 -18.97 11.58
N ALA A 272 7.32 -18.12 10.69
CA ALA A 272 7.70 -16.71 10.63
C ALA A 272 6.69 -15.86 9.83
N SER A 273 6.80 -14.55 9.99
CA SER A 273 6.19 -13.55 9.11
C SER A 273 7.13 -12.37 8.94
N ILE A 274 7.05 -11.68 7.81
CA ILE A 274 7.80 -10.44 7.55
C ILE A 274 6.94 -9.25 8.02
N ALA A 275 7.36 -8.60 9.09
CA ALA A 275 6.67 -7.43 9.61
C ALA A 275 6.82 -6.24 8.69
N GLN A 276 5.70 -5.55 8.49
CA GLN A 276 5.60 -4.19 7.97
C GLN A 276 5.06 -3.28 9.08
N HIS A 277 5.08 -1.96 8.86
CA HIS A 277 4.58 -0.99 9.84
C HIS A 277 3.47 -0.13 9.22
N PRO A 278 2.26 -0.69 8.98
CA PRO A 278 1.17 0.02 8.30
C PRO A 278 0.71 1.28 9.05
N ARG A 279 0.71 1.28 10.38
CA ARG A 279 0.40 2.47 11.19
C ARG A 279 1.36 3.62 10.90
N GLU A 280 2.65 3.33 10.75
CA GLU A 280 3.65 4.33 10.35
C GLU A 280 3.43 4.82 8.92
N MET A 281 3.07 3.93 7.99
CA MET A 281 2.73 4.32 6.62
C MET A 281 1.57 5.31 6.59
N GLY A 282 0.49 5.03 7.31
CA GLY A 282 -0.67 5.92 7.42
C GLY A 282 -0.32 7.28 8.02
N ARG A 283 0.47 7.29 9.10
CA ARG A 283 0.97 8.52 9.73
C ARG A 283 1.78 9.37 8.75
N LEU A 284 2.78 8.78 8.10
CA LEU A 284 3.65 9.47 7.13
C LEU A 284 2.86 10.01 5.93
N ALA A 285 1.82 9.29 5.49
CA ALA A 285 0.97 9.72 4.39
C ALA A 285 0.23 11.02 4.74
N VAL A 286 -0.38 11.09 5.91
CA VAL A 286 -1.09 12.29 6.39
C VAL A 286 -0.12 13.45 6.62
N GLU A 287 1.04 13.21 7.24
CA GLU A 287 2.07 14.23 7.42
C GLU A 287 2.58 14.77 6.08
N SER A 288 2.70 13.90 5.06
CA SER A 288 3.08 14.30 3.72
C SER A 288 2.01 15.17 3.06
N ALA A 289 0.73 14.79 3.18
CA ALA A 289 -0.39 15.62 2.70
C ALA A 289 -0.38 16.99 3.37
N TRP A 290 -0.27 17.04 4.69
CA TRP A 290 -0.23 18.30 5.45
C TRP A 290 0.89 19.23 4.99
N ARG A 291 2.10 18.70 4.73
CA ARG A 291 3.24 19.48 4.18
C ARG A 291 2.95 20.00 2.78
N LEU A 292 2.40 19.14 1.90
CA LEU A 292 2.04 19.52 0.53
C LEU A 292 1.01 20.64 0.50
N LEU A 293 -0.02 20.58 1.37
CA LEU A 293 -1.03 21.64 1.50
C LEU A 293 -0.44 22.98 1.95
N ARG A 294 0.65 22.94 2.69
CA ARG A 294 1.45 24.11 3.08
C ARG A 294 2.47 24.55 2.04
N ARG A 295 2.47 23.88 0.85
CA ARG A 295 3.44 24.11 -0.23
C ARG A 295 4.88 23.77 0.16
N GLU A 296 5.07 22.88 1.11
CA GLU A 296 6.36 22.35 1.52
C GLU A 296 6.72 21.14 0.66
N SER A 297 8.00 20.87 0.47
CA SER A 297 8.46 19.68 -0.25
C SER A 297 8.37 18.43 0.64
N VAL A 298 8.09 17.29 0.01
CA VAL A 298 8.15 15.97 0.62
C VAL A 298 9.17 15.10 -0.12
N PRO A 299 9.81 14.11 0.54
CA PRO A 299 10.65 13.14 -0.16
C PRO A 299 9.83 12.38 -1.21
N ALA A 300 10.41 12.11 -2.38
CA ALA A 300 9.75 11.31 -3.41
C ALA A 300 9.52 9.86 -2.96
N GLU A 301 10.44 9.33 -2.14
CA GLU A 301 10.40 8.00 -1.56
C GLU A 301 10.57 8.07 -0.04
N GLN A 302 9.71 7.38 0.69
CA GLN A 302 9.76 7.27 2.14
C GLN A 302 9.68 5.78 2.51
N PRO A 303 10.83 5.09 2.57
CA PRO A 303 10.87 3.69 2.90
C PRO A 303 10.47 3.45 4.36
N VAL A 304 9.58 2.49 4.56
CA VAL A 304 9.21 1.98 5.88
C VAL A 304 9.93 0.66 6.10
N ARG A 305 10.50 0.48 7.28
CA ARG A 305 11.32 -0.70 7.59
C ARG A 305 10.52 -2.00 7.52
N ILE A 306 11.23 -3.08 7.28
CA ILE A 306 10.73 -4.46 7.37
C ILE A 306 11.63 -5.27 8.30
N GLU A 307 11.07 -6.28 8.91
CA GLU A 307 11.82 -7.18 9.79
C GLU A 307 11.20 -8.58 9.81
N LEU A 308 12.05 -9.60 9.97
CA LEU A 308 11.59 -10.98 10.18
C LEU A 308 11.11 -11.14 11.63
N VAL A 309 9.92 -11.68 11.81
CA VAL A 309 9.41 -12.12 13.11
C VAL A 309 9.24 -13.64 13.07
N SER A 310 9.92 -14.32 13.97
CA SER A 310 9.85 -15.76 14.21
C SER A 310 9.94 -16.03 15.69
N GLU A 311 9.54 -17.21 16.16
CA GLU A 311 10.02 -17.65 17.47
C GLU A 311 11.54 -17.74 17.38
N SER A 312 12.21 -17.12 18.36
CA SER A 312 13.67 -17.23 18.46
C SER A 312 14.04 -18.71 18.55
N PRO A 313 15.06 -19.17 17.80
CA PRO A 313 15.59 -20.51 17.97
C PRO A 313 16.15 -20.72 19.36
#